data_3df9109c503d86a4baae47edbc2c38fc
#
_entry.id   3df9109c503d86a4baae47edbc2c38fc
#
_cell.length_a   1.000
_cell.length_b   1.000
_cell.length_c   1.000
_cell.angle_alpha   90.00
_cell.angle_beta   90.00
_cell.angle_gamma   90.00
#
_symmetry.space_group_name_H-M   'P 1'
#
loop_
_entity.id
_entity.type
_entity.pdbx_description
1 polymer ?
#
loop_
_entity_poly.entity_id
_entity_poly.type
_entity_poly.pdbx_seq_one_letter_code
_entity_poly.pdbx_strand_id
1 'polypeptide(L)'
;ANERRDWRIYADFGQCLIKQARKLYAEEKLGLDLSGTVYALDSTTIDLCLSIFPWAPFRTRKAAVKVHTLLDLRGSIPAFIHLSDGKWHDINLLDLLVPEAGAFYIMDRAYLGFARLYALHRAGSFFVT
;
A
#
# COMPACT_ATOMS: atom_id res chain seq x y z
N ALA A 1 -3.73 20.44 20.12
CA ALA A 1 -3.88 21.31 18.92
C ALA A 1 -4.12 20.50 17.62
N ASN A 2 -3.54 19.30 17.45
CA ASN A 2 -3.71 18.49 16.22
C ASN A 2 -5.06 17.77 16.16
N GLU A 3 -5.71 17.47 17.28
CA GLU A 3 -7.00 16.76 17.36
C GLU A 3 -8.16 17.48 16.68
N ARG A 4 -8.03 18.79 16.43
CA ARG A 4 -9.04 19.63 15.78
C ARG A 4 -8.79 19.88 14.30
N ARG A 5 -7.69 19.36 13.76
CA ARG A 5 -7.36 19.54 12.34
C ARG A 5 -7.95 18.39 11.53
N ASP A 6 -8.52 18.71 10.37
CA ASP A 6 -8.99 17.69 9.44
C ASP A 6 -7.80 16.85 8.96
N TRP A 7 -7.89 15.53 9.15
CA TRP A 7 -6.84 14.58 8.72
C TRP A 7 -6.56 14.63 7.22
N ARG A 8 -7.52 15.09 6.41
CA ARG A 8 -7.37 15.23 4.96
C ARG A 8 -6.23 16.17 4.59
N ILE A 9 -5.96 17.19 5.41
CA ILE A 9 -4.82 18.10 5.20
C ILE A 9 -3.51 17.32 5.17
N TYR A 10 -3.35 16.36 6.07
CA TYR A 10 -2.14 15.52 6.13
C TYR A 10 -2.10 14.53 4.97
N ALA A 11 -3.25 13.96 4.59
CA ALA A 11 -3.34 13.05 3.46
C ALA A 11 -2.99 13.75 2.14
N ASP A 12 -3.56 14.92 1.89
CA ASP A 12 -3.29 15.72 0.69
C ASP A 12 -1.83 16.18 0.63
N PHE A 13 -1.27 16.62 1.76
CA PHE A 13 0.14 16.98 1.86
C PHE A 13 1.05 15.78 1.58
N GLY A 14 0.73 14.61 2.17
CA GLY A 14 1.45 13.36 1.89
C GLY A 14 1.43 13.00 0.40
N GLN A 15 0.28 13.12 -0.27
CA GLN A 15 0.17 12.88 -1.70
C GLN A 15 0.99 13.87 -2.54
N CYS A 16 1.06 15.13 -2.14
CA CYS A 16 1.92 16.11 -2.79
C CYS A 16 3.40 15.74 -2.66
N LEU A 17 3.84 15.34 -1.45
CA LEU A 17 5.21 14.91 -1.23
C LEU A 17 5.57 13.66 -2.03
N ILE A 18 4.69 12.66 -2.08
CA ILE A 18 4.87 11.44 -2.89
C ILE A 18 5.04 11.79 -4.36
N LYS A 19 4.19 12.67 -4.91
CA LYS A 19 4.29 13.10 -6.31
C LYS A 19 5.62 13.80 -6.62
N GLN A 20 6.12 14.63 -5.70
CA GLN A 20 7.41 15.30 -5.86
C GLN A 20 8.57 14.32 -5.77
N ALA A 21 8.56 13.45 -4.76
CA ALA A 21 9.58 12.44 -4.56
C ALA A 21 9.69 11.49 -5.76
N ARG A 22 8.57 10.97 -6.28
CA ARG A 22 8.58 10.10 -7.45
C ARG A 22 9.22 10.74 -8.70
N LYS A 23 9.08 12.06 -8.87
CA LYS A 23 9.77 12.77 -9.96
C LYS A 23 11.28 12.81 -9.78
N LEU A 24 11.75 13.01 -8.54
CA LEU A 24 13.18 13.08 -8.23
C LEU A 24 13.89 11.73 -8.44
N TYR A 25 13.19 10.62 -8.19
CA TYR A 25 13.73 9.27 -8.28
C TYR A 25 13.28 8.50 -9.54
N ALA A 26 12.65 9.17 -10.50
CA ALA A 26 12.12 8.53 -11.71
C ALA A 26 13.18 7.82 -12.55
N GLU A 27 14.43 8.32 -12.55
CA GLU A 27 15.55 7.78 -13.30
C GLU A 27 16.47 6.87 -12.47
N GLU A 28 16.15 6.66 -11.18
CA GLU A 28 16.95 5.81 -10.33
C GLU A 28 16.83 4.35 -10.75
N LYS A 29 17.98 3.67 -10.83
CA LYS A 29 18.05 2.26 -11.27
C LYS A 29 18.08 1.35 -10.06
N LEU A 30 17.25 0.33 -10.05
CA LEU A 30 17.24 -0.73 -9.04
C LEU A 30 18.48 -1.64 -9.08
N GLY A 31 19.39 -1.46 -10.05
CA GLY A 31 20.50 -2.37 -10.27
C GLY A 31 20.09 -3.72 -10.88
N LEU A 32 18.83 -3.84 -11.27
CA LEU A 32 18.29 -5.00 -11.99
C LEU A 32 18.00 -4.62 -13.44
N ASP A 33 18.22 -5.55 -14.35
CA ASP A 33 17.90 -5.38 -15.78
C ASP A 33 16.40 -5.63 -16.03
N LEU A 34 15.57 -4.77 -15.44
CA LEU A 34 14.12 -4.78 -15.59
C LEU A 34 13.66 -3.48 -16.21
N SER A 35 12.88 -3.58 -17.28
CA SER A 35 12.36 -2.42 -18.02
C SER A 35 11.16 -1.75 -17.32
N GLY A 36 10.46 -2.46 -16.42
CA GLY A 36 9.27 -2.00 -15.72
C GLY A 36 9.53 -1.50 -14.31
N THR A 37 8.53 -0.81 -13.74
CA THR A 37 8.54 -0.43 -12.34
C THR A 37 8.42 -1.66 -11.44
N VAL A 38 9.17 -1.70 -10.36
CA VAL A 38 9.07 -2.78 -9.37
C VAL A 38 8.45 -2.24 -8.09
N TYR A 39 7.33 -2.83 -7.72
CA TYR A 39 6.58 -2.48 -6.52
C TYR A 39 6.67 -3.59 -5.47
N ALA A 40 6.83 -3.21 -4.21
CA ALA A 40 6.62 -4.10 -3.08
C ALA A 40 5.28 -3.74 -2.40
N LEU A 41 4.45 -4.74 -2.13
CA LEU A 41 3.17 -4.60 -1.46
C LEU A 41 3.23 -5.30 -0.11
N ASP A 42 3.00 -4.56 0.95
CA ASP A 42 3.00 -5.07 2.31
C ASP A 42 1.99 -4.34 3.21
N SER A 43 1.67 -4.92 4.35
CA SER A 43 0.83 -4.31 5.37
C SER A 43 1.48 -4.35 6.75
N THR A 44 1.37 -3.24 7.45
CA THR A 44 1.81 -3.10 8.84
C THR A 44 0.61 -2.91 9.74
N THR A 45 0.51 -3.72 10.81
CA THR A 45 -0.55 -3.57 11.81
C THR A 45 -0.06 -2.68 12.95
N ILE A 46 -0.83 -1.64 13.26
CA ILE A 46 -0.58 -0.72 14.36
C ILE A 46 -1.63 -0.98 15.44
N ASP A 47 -1.20 -1.46 16.60
CA ASP A 47 -2.06 -1.66 17.77
C ASP A 47 -2.51 -0.31 18.34
N LEU A 48 -3.80 -0.19 18.61
CA LEU A 48 -4.42 1.01 19.16
C LEU A 48 -5.13 0.70 20.48
N CYS A 49 -5.32 1.71 21.32
CA CYS A 49 -6.12 1.61 22.52
C CYS A 49 -7.61 1.62 22.16
N LEU A 50 -8.34 0.53 22.44
CA LEU A 50 -9.75 0.39 22.07
C LEU A 50 -10.65 1.46 22.71
N SER A 51 -10.33 1.92 23.93
CA SER A 51 -11.10 2.98 24.60
C SER A 51 -11.04 4.34 23.90
N ILE A 52 -9.96 4.58 23.16
CA ILE A 52 -9.75 5.81 22.39
C ILE A 52 -10.17 5.64 20.93
N PHE A 53 -10.06 4.41 20.40
CA PHE A 53 -10.34 4.09 19.00
C PHE A 53 -11.42 2.99 18.86
N PRO A 54 -12.65 3.21 19.33
CA PRO A 54 -13.71 2.17 19.33
C PRO A 54 -14.16 1.78 17.91
N TRP A 55 -13.88 2.62 16.90
CA TRP A 55 -14.21 2.38 15.49
C TRP A 55 -13.28 1.38 14.79
N ALA A 56 -12.13 1.05 15.39
CA ALA A 56 -11.12 0.14 14.83
C ALA A 56 -10.99 -1.19 15.61
N PRO A 57 -12.07 -1.95 15.84
CA PRO A 57 -12.01 -3.17 16.62
C PRO A 57 -11.20 -4.24 15.89
N PHE A 58 -10.21 -4.83 16.60
CA PHE A 58 -9.38 -5.91 16.06
C PHE A 58 -9.61 -7.24 16.80
N ARG A 59 -9.60 -7.20 18.13
CA ARG A 59 -9.89 -8.32 19.01
C ARG A 59 -10.79 -7.83 20.14
N THR A 60 -11.32 -8.74 20.95
CA THR A 60 -12.28 -8.45 22.04
C THR A 60 -11.87 -7.30 22.95
N ARG A 61 -10.55 -7.04 23.11
CA ARG A 61 -10.00 -5.99 23.97
C ARG A 61 -8.95 -5.11 23.30
N LYS A 62 -8.80 -5.20 21.97
CA LYS A 62 -7.79 -4.44 21.23
C LYS A 62 -8.40 -3.78 20.01
N ALA A 63 -7.92 -2.58 19.71
CA ALA A 63 -8.12 -1.93 18.44
C ALA A 63 -6.83 -2.02 17.62
N ALA A 64 -6.93 -2.06 16.30
CA ALA A 64 -5.79 -1.99 15.42
C ALA A 64 -6.18 -1.36 14.08
N VAL A 65 -5.23 -0.68 13.48
CA VAL A 65 -5.30 -0.17 12.12
C VAL A 65 -4.22 -0.87 11.30
N LYS A 66 -4.55 -1.27 10.09
CA LYS A 66 -3.57 -1.73 9.11
C LYS A 66 -3.23 -0.59 8.14
N VAL A 67 -1.94 -0.41 7.93
CA VAL A 67 -1.38 0.48 6.92
C VAL A 67 -0.86 -0.40 5.79
N HIS A 68 -1.56 -0.37 4.67
CA HIS A 68 -1.14 -1.09 3.46
C HIS A 68 -0.34 -0.12 2.59
N THR A 69 0.83 -0.55 2.15
CA THR A 69 1.74 0.29 1.38
C THR A 69 2.15 -0.43 0.10
N LEU A 70 1.93 0.21 -1.04
CA LEU A 70 2.58 -0.13 -2.29
C LEU A 70 3.80 0.77 -2.43
N LEU A 71 4.99 0.19 -2.34
CA LEU A 71 6.26 0.89 -2.38
C LEU A 71 6.89 0.76 -3.76
N ASP A 72 7.17 1.88 -4.43
CA ASP A 72 8.04 1.88 -5.61
C ASP A 72 9.48 1.68 -5.12
N LEU A 73 10.10 0.57 -5.50
CA LEU A 73 11.45 0.23 -5.05
C LEU A 73 12.53 1.14 -5.64
N ARG A 74 12.23 1.91 -6.68
CA ARG A 74 13.09 3.00 -7.12
C ARG A 74 12.95 4.15 -6.13
N GLY A 75 13.98 4.40 -5.36
CA GLY A 75 13.99 5.42 -4.31
C GLY A 75 13.17 5.08 -3.07
N SER A 76 12.59 3.89 -2.98
CA SER A 76 11.79 3.42 -1.81
C SER A 76 10.67 4.39 -1.43
N ILE A 77 9.89 4.82 -2.43
CA ILE A 77 8.85 5.83 -2.24
C ILE A 77 7.47 5.17 -2.28
N PRO A 78 6.58 5.45 -1.32
CA PRO A 78 5.21 4.98 -1.38
C PRO A 78 4.50 5.48 -2.65
N ALA A 79 3.97 4.55 -3.44
CA ALA A 79 3.14 4.86 -4.61
C ALA A 79 1.66 4.92 -4.24
N PHE A 80 1.25 4.11 -3.27
CA PHE A 80 -0.11 4.03 -2.78
C PHE A 80 -0.10 3.65 -1.29
N ILE A 81 -0.97 4.28 -0.50
CA ILE A 81 -1.17 3.98 0.92
C ILE A 81 -2.66 3.85 1.17
N HIS A 82 -3.08 2.78 1.84
CA HIS A 82 -4.45 2.55 2.28
C HIS A 82 -4.49 2.20 3.76
N LEU A 83 -5.45 2.77 4.47
CA LEU A 83 -5.70 2.50 5.87
C LEU A 83 -6.98 1.69 6.01
N SER A 84 -6.92 0.59 6.74
CA SER A 84 -8.09 -0.24 7.05
C SER A 84 -8.13 -0.58 8.55
N ASP A 85 -9.26 -1.11 9.01
CA ASP A 85 -9.30 -1.74 10.32
C ASP A 85 -8.47 -3.03 10.35
N GLY A 86 -8.12 -3.48 11.55
CA GLY A 86 -7.26 -4.66 11.71
C GLY A 86 -7.87 -5.98 11.25
N LYS A 87 -9.18 -6.05 10.98
CA LYS A 87 -9.88 -7.26 10.50
C LYS A 87 -9.93 -7.36 8.99
N TRP A 88 -9.67 -6.26 8.30
CA TRP A 88 -9.72 -6.23 6.85
C TRP A 88 -8.61 -7.11 6.25
N HIS A 89 -8.98 -7.98 5.31
CA HIS A 89 -8.04 -8.92 4.70
C HIS A 89 -7.15 -8.21 3.68
N ASP A 90 -5.83 -8.44 3.78
CA ASP A 90 -4.81 -7.80 2.94
C ASP A 90 -5.05 -8.00 1.45
N ILE A 91 -5.55 -9.19 1.06
CA ILE A 91 -5.87 -9.54 -0.32
C ILE A 91 -6.88 -8.57 -0.99
N ASN A 92 -7.76 -7.93 -0.20
CA ASN A 92 -8.74 -7.00 -0.75
C ASN A 92 -8.10 -5.71 -1.29
N LEU A 93 -6.84 -5.44 -0.88
CA LEU A 93 -6.10 -4.30 -1.41
C LEU A 93 -5.90 -4.40 -2.92
N LEU A 94 -5.76 -5.62 -3.46
CA LEU A 94 -5.60 -5.83 -4.90
C LEU A 94 -6.81 -5.35 -5.71
N ASP A 95 -8.00 -5.27 -5.10
CA ASP A 95 -9.21 -4.74 -5.76
C ASP A 95 -9.20 -3.20 -5.85
N LEU A 96 -8.35 -2.54 -5.04
CA LEU A 96 -8.21 -1.07 -5.02
C LEU A 96 -7.06 -0.59 -5.90
N LEU A 97 -6.16 -1.48 -6.30
CA LEU A 97 -5.02 -1.12 -7.14
C LEU A 97 -5.45 -0.96 -8.60
N VAL A 98 -4.89 0.04 -9.23
CA VAL A 98 -4.90 0.17 -10.70
C VAL A 98 -3.57 -0.37 -11.20
N PRO A 99 -3.53 -1.59 -11.79
CA PRO A 99 -2.28 -2.19 -12.22
C PRO A 99 -1.63 -1.41 -13.35
N GLU A 100 -0.31 -1.24 -13.25
CA GLU A 100 0.51 -0.63 -14.30
C GLU A 100 1.05 -1.73 -15.23
N ALA A 101 0.77 -1.62 -16.52
CA ALA A 101 1.25 -2.58 -17.50
C ALA A 101 2.79 -2.59 -17.56
N GLY A 102 3.38 -3.79 -17.57
CA GLY A 102 4.83 -3.98 -17.53
C GLY A 102 5.45 -3.88 -16.14
N ALA A 103 4.70 -3.48 -15.11
CA ALA A 103 5.21 -3.41 -13.75
C ALA A 103 5.27 -4.80 -13.08
N PHE A 104 6.16 -4.92 -12.10
CA PHE A 104 6.35 -6.10 -11.26
C PHE A 104 5.82 -5.82 -9.87
N TYR A 105 4.94 -6.68 -9.36
CA TYR A 105 4.37 -6.60 -8.02
C TYR A 105 4.93 -7.72 -7.15
N ILE A 106 5.70 -7.39 -6.13
CA ILE A 106 6.25 -8.32 -5.14
C ILE A 106 5.34 -8.24 -3.90
N MET A 107 4.81 -9.36 -3.48
CA MET A 107 3.89 -9.43 -2.35
C MET A 107 4.01 -10.76 -1.63
N ASP A 108 3.61 -10.82 -0.37
CA ASP A 108 3.64 -12.06 0.39
C ASP A 108 2.42 -12.95 0.08
N ARG A 109 2.37 -14.13 0.71
CA ARG A 109 1.31 -15.12 0.49
C ARG A 109 -0.07 -14.70 1.02
N ALA A 110 -0.15 -13.67 1.86
CA ALA A 110 -1.43 -13.13 2.32
C ALA A 110 -2.26 -12.51 1.17
N TYR A 111 -1.59 -12.18 0.06
CA TYR A 111 -2.22 -11.64 -1.15
C TYR A 111 -2.58 -12.71 -2.19
N LEU A 112 -2.42 -14.02 -1.87
CA LEU A 112 -2.76 -15.10 -2.79
C LEU A 112 -4.26 -15.19 -3.05
N GLY A 113 -4.65 -14.82 -4.26
CA GLY A 113 -6.02 -14.97 -4.75
C GLY A 113 -6.03 -15.07 -6.27
N PHE A 114 -6.29 -16.28 -6.79
CA PHE A 114 -6.14 -16.57 -8.23
C PHE A 114 -6.90 -15.61 -9.14
N ALA A 115 -8.13 -15.22 -8.77
CA ALA A 115 -8.92 -14.29 -9.57
C ALA A 115 -8.24 -12.90 -9.66
N ARG A 116 -7.66 -12.42 -8.55
CA ARG A 116 -6.97 -11.13 -8.48
C ARG A 116 -5.61 -11.16 -9.17
N LEU A 117 -4.86 -12.24 -8.97
CA LEU A 117 -3.59 -12.45 -9.69
C LEU A 117 -3.82 -12.56 -11.20
N TYR A 118 -4.91 -13.21 -11.62
CA TYR A 118 -5.30 -13.27 -13.02
C TYR A 118 -5.69 -11.87 -13.56
N ALA A 119 -6.33 -11.03 -12.75
CA ALA A 119 -6.62 -9.65 -13.13
C ALA A 119 -5.34 -8.83 -13.34
N LEU A 120 -4.33 -8.98 -12.46
CA LEU A 120 -3.00 -8.38 -12.63
C LEU A 120 -2.34 -8.85 -13.94
N HIS A 121 -2.37 -10.16 -14.19
CA HIS A 121 -1.83 -10.73 -15.43
C HIS A 121 -2.54 -10.18 -16.66
N ARG A 122 -3.86 -10.08 -16.64
CA ARG A 122 -4.64 -9.51 -17.76
C ARG A 122 -4.39 -8.03 -17.99
N ALA A 123 -4.00 -7.30 -16.96
CA ALA A 123 -3.56 -5.91 -17.07
C ALA A 123 -2.13 -5.77 -17.65
N GLY A 124 -1.48 -6.88 -17.98
CA GLY A 124 -0.13 -6.89 -18.53
C GLY A 124 0.97 -6.66 -17.51
N SER A 125 0.68 -6.86 -16.22
CA SER A 125 1.66 -6.77 -15.13
C SER A 125 2.17 -8.15 -14.71
N PHE A 126 3.30 -8.19 -14.02
CA PHE A 126 3.94 -9.38 -13.47
C PHE A 126 3.80 -9.39 -11.94
N PHE A 127 3.85 -10.56 -11.34
CA PHE A 127 3.81 -10.68 -9.87
C PHE A 127 4.70 -11.80 -9.37
N VAL A 128 5.20 -11.63 -8.15
CA VAL A 128 5.96 -12.61 -7.37
C VAL A 128 5.33 -12.69 -5.99
N THR A 129 4.96 -13.90 -5.53
CA THR A 129 4.36 -14.12 -4.21
C THR A 129 4.98 -15.32 -3.53
#